data_5b883818ab059887017fe8d4f10fd03a
#
_entry.id   5b883818ab059887017fe8d4f10fd03a
#
_cell.length_a   1.000
_cell.length_b   1.000
_cell.length_c   1.000
_cell.angle_alpha   90.00
_cell.angle_beta   90.00
_cell.angle_gamma   90.00
#
_symmetry.space_group_name_H-M   'P 1'
#
loop_
_entity.id
_entity.type
_entity.pdbx_description
1 polymer ?
#
loop_
_entity_poly.entity_id
_entity_poly.type
_entity_poly.pdbx_seq_one_letter_code
_entity_poly.pdbx_strand_id
1 'polypeptide(L)'
;CLHPLVHLPAVKLRRHVEMYQWVETEESSEYTEDGQVKKETKYSYNTEWRSEIVNSRNFDREIGHKNPSAMAVESFTATAPFVQIGRFFLSAGLIDKIDNFKALSLAKLEDPHVDIIRRGDFFYHSENPKYPEVGDVRVSFSYAGLSSDDPDLGPAHVVTVIARQRGDQLIPFSTKS
;
A
#
# COMPACT_ATOMS: atom_id res chain seq x y z
N CYS A 1 12.14 10.86 9.34
CA CYS A 1 11.68 10.81 7.94
C CYS A 1 11.96 9.45 7.35
N LEU A 2 10.92 8.63 7.20
CA LEU A 2 10.99 7.33 6.52
C LEU A 2 10.99 7.55 5.00
N HIS A 3 12.08 8.08 4.45
CA HIS A 3 12.28 8.16 3.02
C HIS A 3 13.51 7.35 2.62
N PRO A 4 13.40 6.03 2.48
CA PRO A 4 14.38 5.35 1.65
C PRO A 4 14.23 5.94 0.25
N LEU A 5 15.32 6.48 -0.27
CA LEU A 5 15.37 6.98 -1.64
C LEU A 5 15.39 5.76 -2.58
N VAL A 6 14.22 5.31 -2.95
CA VAL A 6 14.07 4.29 -3.99
C VAL A 6 13.86 5.00 -5.31
N HIS A 7 14.83 4.87 -6.21
CA HIS A 7 14.76 5.40 -7.57
C HIS A 7 14.59 4.24 -8.56
N LEU A 8 13.53 4.29 -9.34
CA LEU A 8 13.22 3.31 -10.38
C LEU A 8 12.92 4.00 -11.71
N PRO A 9 13.34 3.42 -12.85
CA PRO A 9 12.91 3.86 -14.17
C PRO A 9 11.48 3.35 -14.48
N ALA A 10 10.54 3.64 -13.62
CA ALA A 10 9.14 3.22 -13.72
C ALA A 10 8.20 4.40 -13.95
N VAL A 11 7.02 4.13 -14.50
CA VAL A 11 5.98 5.14 -14.67
C VAL A 11 5.38 5.54 -13.33
N LYS A 12 5.13 4.57 -12.46
CA LYS A 12 4.60 4.80 -11.12
C LYS A 12 5.40 4.01 -10.09
N LEU A 13 5.62 4.63 -8.93
CA LEU A 13 6.17 4.00 -7.75
C LEU A 13 5.21 4.26 -6.59
N ARG A 14 4.71 3.20 -5.98
CA ARG A 14 3.80 3.28 -4.83
C ARG A 14 4.51 2.86 -3.57
N ARG A 15 4.48 3.75 -2.56
CA ARG A 15 4.84 3.44 -1.19
C ARG A 15 3.59 3.01 -0.45
N HIS A 16 3.59 1.80 0.07
CA HIS A 16 2.50 1.25 0.85
C HIS A 16 2.92 1.19 2.32
N VAL A 17 2.20 1.87 3.17
CA VAL A 17 2.50 2.00 4.60
C VAL A 17 1.46 1.26 5.43
N GLU A 18 1.94 0.48 6.39
CA GLU A 18 1.10 -0.20 7.36
C GLU A 18 1.59 0.09 8.77
N MET A 19 0.67 0.17 9.71
CA MET A 19 0.94 0.30 11.14
C MET A 19 0.38 -0.89 11.89
N TYR A 20 1.14 -1.38 12.86
CA TYR A 20 0.70 -2.44 13.75
C TYR A 20 -0.28 -1.87 14.77
N GLN A 21 -1.49 -2.41 14.80
CA GLN A 21 -2.61 -1.83 15.52
C GLN A 21 -3.49 -2.89 16.15
N TRP A 22 -4.20 -2.50 17.22
CA TRP A 22 -5.31 -3.26 17.76
C TRP A 22 -6.48 -3.27 16.77
N VAL A 23 -7.10 -4.44 16.64
CA VAL A 23 -8.30 -4.66 15.84
C VAL A 23 -9.33 -5.36 16.70
N GLU A 24 -10.56 -4.89 16.64
CA GLU A 24 -11.70 -5.50 17.30
C GLU A 24 -12.41 -6.43 16.32
N THR A 25 -12.74 -7.62 16.79
CA THR A 25 -13.60 -8.56 16.08
C THR A 25 -14.90 -8.71 16.85
N GLU A 26 -16.02 -8.54 16.14
CA GLU A 26 -17.36 -8.67 16.68
C GLU A 26 -17.97 -9.97 16.18
N GLU A 27 -18.47 -10.79 17.10
CA GLU A 27 -19.23 -11.99 16.80
C GLU A 27 -20.60 -11.90 17.45
N SER A 28 -21.64 -12.06 16.63
CA SER A 28 -23.03 -12.04 17.09
C SER A 28 -23.67 -13.41 16.87
N SER A 29 -24.38 -13.89 17.88
CA SER A 29 -25.17 -15.11 17.81
C SER A 29 -26.57 -14.87 18.35
N GLU A 30 -27.57 -15.55 17.78
CA GLU A 30 -28.93 -15.54 18.25
C GLU A 30 -29.22 -16.85 18.99
N TYR A 31 -29.93 -16.75 20.11
CA TYR A 31 -30.41 -17.89 20.88
C TYR A 31 -31.84 -17.66 21.37
N THR A 32 -32.52 -18.74 21.64
CA THR A 32 -33.90 -18.69 22.16
C THR A 32 -33.88 -19.03 23.65
N GLU A 33 -34.45 -18.13 24.46
CA GLU A 33 -34.61 -18.31 25.90
C GLU A 33 -36.02 -17.86 26.29
N ASP A 34 -36.75 -18.70 27.03
CA ASP A 34 -38.13 -18.44 27.45
C ASP A 34 -39.07 -18.05 26.29
N GLY A 35 -38.90 -18.67 25.10
CA GLY A 35 -39.71 -18.40 23.91
C GLY A 35 -39.37 -17.07 23.21
N GLN A 36 -38.31 -16.37 23.64
CA GLN A 36 -37.86 -15.12 23.02
C GLN A 36 -36.52 -15.34 22.33
N VAL A 37 -36.36 -14.73 21.14
CA VAL A 37 -35.07 -14.66 20.45
C VAL A 37 -34.24 -13.58 21.06
N LYS A 38 -33.05 -13.95 21.56
CA LYS A 38 -32.06 -13.03 22.13
C LYS A 38 -30.80 -13.04 21.29
N LYS A 39 -30.14 -11.89 21.20
CA LYS A 39 -28.89 -11.71 20.53
C LYS A 39 -27.75 -11.53 21.54
N GLU A 40 -26.69 -12.33 21.40
CA GLU A 40 -25.45 -12.17 22.14
C GLU A 40 -24.36 -11.65 21.21
N THR A 41 -23.66 -10.61 21.64
CA THR A 41 -22.51 -10.07 20.91
C THR A 41 -21.27 -10.22 21.78
N LYS A 42 -20.22 -10.80 21.20
CA LYS A 42 -18.90 -10.95 21.84
C LYS A 42 -17.87 -10.16 21.05
N TYR A 43 -16.98 -9.50 21.77
CA TYR A 43 -15.86 -8.75 21.23
C TYR A 43 -14.55 -9.42 21.60
N SER A 44 -13.64 -9.51 20.64
CA SER A 44 -12.27 -9.97 20.86
C SER A 44 -11.28 -9.00 20.21
N TYR A 45 -10.05 -8.99 20.73
CA TYR A 45 -9.02 -8.04 20.32
C TYR A 45 -7.75 -8.78 19.96
N ASN A 46 -7.18 -8.44 18.84
CA ASN A 46 -5.85 -8.87 18.41
C ASN A 46 -5.12 -7.73 17.75
N THR A 47 -3.86 -7.94 17.43
CA THR A 47 -3.04 -6.94 16.75
C THR A 47 -2.73 -7.40 15.33
N GLU A 48 -2.80 -6.46 14.38
CA GLU A 48 -2.57 -6.71 12.97
C GLU A 48 -1.88 -5.52 12.30
N TRP A 49 -1.19 -5.78 11.20
CA TRP A 49 -0.73 -4.76 10.29
C TRP A 49 -1.89 -4.24 9.46
N ARG A 50 -2.14 -2.93 9.52
CA ARG A 50 -3.22 -2.27 8.80
C ARG A 50 -2.73 -1.02 8.08
N SER A 51 -3.20 -0.82 6.85
CA SER A 51 -2.86 0.34 6.01
C SER A 51 -3.61 1.61 6.38
N GLU A 52 -4.72 1.48 7.10
CA GLU A 52 -5.53 2.60 7.58
C GLU A 52 -5.59 2.60 9.09
N ILE A 53 -5.81 3.77 9.68
CA ILE A 53 -6.00 3.88 11.13
C ILE A 53 -7.29 3.17 11.53
N VAL A 54 -7.15 2.25 12.46
CA VAL A 54 -8.27 1.64 13.17
C VAL A 54 -8.60 2.54 14.38
N ASN A 55 -9.76 3.17 14.35
CA ASN A 55 -10.16 4.10 15.41
C ASN A 55 -10.60 3.32 16.67
N SER A 56 -9.70 3.21 17.63
CA SER A 56 -9.93 2.49 18.87
C SER A 56 -11.01 3.13 19.77
N ARG A 57 -11.37 4.38 19.55
CA ARG A 57 -12.49 5.03 20.25
C ARG A 57 -13.83 4.39 19.93
N ASN A 58 -13.94 3.70 18.77
CA ASN A 58 -15.14 2.97 18.38
C ASN A 58 -15.20 1.54 18.96
N PHE A 59 -14.16 1.10 19.66
CA PHE A 59 -14.15 -0.21 20.30
C PHE A 59 -15.13 -0.28 21.46
N ASP A 60 -15.69 -1.46 21.66
CA ASP A 60 -16.46 -1.75 22.89
C ASP A 60 -15.63 -1.52 24.15
N ARG A 61 -14.35 -1.90 24.08
CA ARG A 61 -13.38 -1.64 25.16
C ARG A 61 -12.09 -1.03 24.60
N GLU A 62 -11.95 0.27 24.72
CA GLU A 62 -10.72 0.98 24.33
C GLU A 62 -9.57 0.77 25.31
N ILE A 63 -9.87 0.67 26.63
CA ILE A 63 -8.85 0.49 27.67
C ILE A 63 -8.06 -0.79 27.41
N GLY A 64 -6.74 -0.66 27.27
CA GLY A 64 -5.83 -1.74 26.94
C GLY A 64 -5.70 -2.04 25.45
N HIS A 65 -6.51 -1.38 24.60
CA HIS A 65 -6.54 -1.59 23.15
C HIS A 65 -6.45 -0.28 22.37
N LYS A 66 -5.78 0.71 22.93
CA LYS A 66 -5.67 2.03 22.32
C LYS A 66 -4.69 2.05 21.17
N ASN A 67 -5.13 2.55 20.03
CA ASN A 67 -4.31 2.78 18.85
C ASN A 67 -3.83 4.23 18.76
N PRO A 68 -2.71 4.48 18.04
CA PRO A 68 -2.36 5.83 17.62
C PRO A 68 -3.49 6.44 16.76
N SER A 69 -3.60 7.76 16.78
CA SER A 69 -4.67 8.48 16.09
C SER A 69 -4.33 8.85 14.64
N ALA A 70 -3.07 8.70 14.24
CA ALA A 70 -2.61 9.03 12.90
C ALA A 70 -1.47 8.12 12.45
N MET A 71 -1.36 7.91 11.16
CA MET A 71 -0.20 7.27 10.55
C MET A 71 1.01 8.20 10.65
N ALA A 72 2.16 7.65 11.05
CA ALA A 72 3.42 8.41 11.10
C ALA A 72 3.89 8.83 9.69
N VAL A 73 3.58 8.01 8.70
CA VAL A 73 3.87 8.22 7.28
C VAL A 73 2.67 7.77 6.48
N GLU A 74 2.34 8.48 5.43
CA GLU A 74 1.21 8.11 4.57
C GLU A 74 1.66 7.27 3.36
N SER A 75 0.75 6.44 2.88
CA SER A 75 0.92 5.79 1.59
C SER A 75 0.87 6.83 0.47
N PHE A 76 1.70 6.65 -0.54
CA PHE A 76 1.87 7.65 -1.59
C PHE A 76 2.24 6.97 -2.91
N THR A 77 1.69 7.49 -4.01
CA THR A 77 2.07 7.07 -5.36
C THR A 77 2.76 8.23 -6.07
N ALA A 78 4.03 8.04 -6.42
CA ALA A 78 4.76 8.94 -7.29
C ALA A 78 4.52 8.54 -8.75
N THR A 79 4.27 9.52 -9.60
CA THR A 79 4.01 9.31 -11.04
C THR A 79 5.05 10.09 -11.83
N ALA A 80 5.65 9.45 -12.83
CA ALA A 80 6.57 10.11 -13.72
C ALA A 80 5.84 11.24 -14.48
N PRO A 81 6.39 12.46 -14.54
CA PRO A 81 5.73 13.59 -15.20
C PRO A 81 5.69 13.45 -16.72
N PHE A 82 6.65 12.72 -17.29
CA PHE A 82 6.79 12.51 -18.72
C PHE A 82 7.03 11.04 -19.01
N VAL A 83 6.16 10.45 -19.83
CA VAL A 83 6.27 9.06 -20.27
C VAL A 83 6.23 9.04 -21.79
N GLN A 84 7.25 8.42 -22.38
CA GLN A 84 7.39 8.32 -23.82
C GLN A 84 7.34 6.86 -24.27
N ILE A 85 6.55 6.60 -25.31
CA ILE A 85 6.51 5.32 -26.03
C ILE A 85 6.90 5.57 -27.47
N GLY A 86 8.11 5.11 -27.88
CA GLY A 86 8.67 5.46 -29.16
C GLY A 86 8.83 6.97 -29.29
N ARG A 87 8.20 7.58 -30.30
CA ARG A 87 8.20 9.03 -30.52
C ARG A 87 7.00 9.76 -29.85
N PHE A 88 6.12 9.04 -29.20
CA PHE A 88 4.89 9.59 -28.65
C PHE A 88 4.99 9.77 -27.14
N PHE A 89 4.40 10.85 -26.64
CA PHE A 89 4.20 11.09 -25.22
C PHE A 89 2.82 10.62 -24.79
N LEU A 90 2.74 10.01 -23.61
CA LEU A 90 1.47 9.66 -23.00
C LEU A 90 0.84 10.87 -22.32
N SER A 91 -0.45 11.07 -22.52
CA SER A 91 -1.22 12.05 -21.76
C SER A 91 -1.39 11.60 -20.31
N ALA A 92 -1.67 12.53 -19.40
CA ALA A 92 -1.97 12.24 -18.01
C ALA A 92 -3.12 11.22 -17.87
N GLY A 93 -4.15 11.31 -18.73
CA GLY A 93 -5.27 10.37 -18.69
C GLY A 93 -4.90 8.93 -19.03
N LEU A 94 -3.88 8.71 -19.88
CA LEU A 94 -3.35 7.36 -20.15
C LEU A 94 -2.42 6.88 -19.04
N ILE A 95 -1.59 7.75 -18.49
CA ILE A 95 -0.71 7.42 -17.36
C ILE A 95 -1.56 6.99 -16.17
N ASP A 96 -2.67 7.65 -15.89
CA ASP A 96 -3.58 7.31 -14.79
C ASP A 96 -4.18 5.90 -14.92
N LYS A 97 -4.33 5.40 -16.16
CA LYS A 97 -4.83 4.05 -16.42
C LYS A 97 -3.80 2.94 -16.22
N ILE A 98 -2.54 3.28 -16.05
CA ILE A 98 -1.49 2.30 -15.78
C ILE A 98 -1.58 1.94 -14.29
N ASP A 99 -2.12 0.75 -13.99
CA ASP A 99 -2.44 0.33 -12.63
C ASP A 99 -2.02 -1.12 -12.30
N ASN A 100 -1.34 -1.81 -13.21
CA ASN A 100 -0.87 -3.17 -12.99
C ASN A 100 0.44 -3.19 -12.20
N PHE A 101 0.33 -2.88 -10.92
CA PHE A 101 1.45 -2.82 -9.99
C PHE A 101 2.06 -4.19 -9.72
N LYS A 102 3.38 -4.21 -9.62
CA LYS A 102 4.17 -5.36 -9.18
C LYS A 102 4.92 -5.00 -7.90
N ALA A 103 5.05 -5.96 -7.01
CA ALA A 103 5.83 -5.79 -5.79
C ALA A 103 7.31 -5.57 -6.12
N LEU A 104 7.92 -4.59 -5.48
CA LEU A 104 9.34 -4.32 -5.58
C LEU A 104 10.09 -5.16 -4.55
N SER A 105 11.07 -5.94 -5.01
CA SER A 105 11.97 -6.66 -4.12
C SER A 105 13.00 -5.69 -3.51
N LEU A 106 13.14 -5.74 -2.19
CA LEU A 106 14.12 -4.96 -1.45
C LEU A 106 15.38 -5.74 -1.10
N ALA A 107 15.51 -6.96 -1.61
CA ALA A 107 16.56 -7.91 -1.19
C ALA A 107 18.00 -7.40 -1.35
N LYS A 108 18.24 -6.49 -2.29
CA LYS A 108 19.58 -5.92 -2.57
C LYS A 108 19.76 -4.50 -2.03
N LEU A 109 18.77 -3.96 -1.36
CA LEU A 109 18.86 -2.65 -0.74
C LEU A 109 19.38 -2.78 0.68
N GLU A 110 20.29 -1.90 1.05
CA GLU A 110 20.78 -1.79 2.43
C GLU A 110 19.76 -1.05 3.30
N ASP A 111 19.89 -1.21 4.62
CA ASP A 111 19.07 -0.47 5.56
C ASP A 111 19.34 1.03 5.40
N PRO A 112 18.30 1.84 5.11
CA PRO A 112 18.49 3.25 4.77
C PRO A 112 18.87 4.12 5.96
N HIS A 113 18.61 3.66 7.17
CA HIS A 113 18.88 4.36 8.41
C HIS A 113 19.06 3.37 9.56
N VAL A 114 19.80 3.75 10.62
CA VAL A 114 20.02 2.91 11.80
C VAL A 114 18.74 2.45 12.49
N ASP A 115 17.68 3.25 12.43
CA ASP A 115 16.38 2.95 13.04
C ASP A 115 15.42 2.21 12.12
N ILE A 116 15.84 1.87 10.91
CA ILE A 116 15.02 1.20 9.90
C ILE A 116 15.66 -0.12 9.53
N ILE A 117 14.91 -1.20 9.70
CA ILE A 117 15.37 -2.56 9.47
C ILE A 117 14.66 -3.12 8.24
N ARG A 118 15.45 -3.59 7.27
CA ARG A 118 14.91 -4.35 6.14
C ARG A 118 14.71 -5.80 6.56
N ARG A 119 13.51 -6.32 6.29
CA ARG A 119 13.20 -7.73 6.48
C ARG A 119 12.23 -8.19 5.40
N GLY A 120 12.69 -9.11 4.52
CA GLY A 120 11.95 -9.45 3.32
C GLY A 120 11.80 -8.23 2.42
N ASP A 121 10.59 -7.97 1.94
CA ASP A 121 10.25 -6.84 1.09
C ASP A 121 9.64 -5.67 1.86
N PHE A 122 9.97 -5.57 3.14
CA PHE A 122 9.53 -4.48 4.01
C PHE A 122 10.70 -3.75 4.67
N PHE A 123 10.52 -2.45 4.83
CA PHE A 123 11.29 -1.63 5.76
C PHE A 123 10.47 -1.41 7.02
N TYR A 124 11.04 -1.74 8.18
CA TYR A 124 10.38 -1.60 9.47
C TYR A 124 10.98 -0.46 10.27
N HIS A 125 10.11 0.37 10.83
CA HIS A 125 10.42 1.23 11.97
C HIS A 125 9.85 0.55 13.21
N SER A 126 10.66 -0.32 13.81
CA SER A 126 10.32 -1.18 14.93
C SER A 126 11.59 -1.55 15.66
N GLU A 127 11.55 -1.64 16.98
CA GLU A 127 12.71 -2.13 17.75
C GLU A 127 13.00 -3.60 17.44
N ASN A 128 11.96 -4.39 17.25
CA ASN A 128 12.08 -5.79 16.86
C ASN A 128 10.94 -6.21 15.92
N PRO A 129 11.20 -6.27 14.60
CA PRO A 129 10.17 -6.64 13.63
C PRO A 129 9.55 -8.03 13.82
N LYS A 130 10.26 -8.93 14.52
CA LYS A 130 9.75 -10.26 14.85
C LYS A 130 8.65 -10.21 15.92
N TYR A 131 8.72 -9.23 16.81
CA TYR A 131 7.75 -8.99 17.86
C TYR A 131 7.30 -7.53 17.83
N PRO A 132 6.48 -7.17 16.82
CA PRO A 132 6.07 -5.78 16.66
C PRO A 132 5.21 -5.30 17.80
N GLU A 133 5.30 -4.01 18.08
CA GLU A 133 4.49 -3.30 19.06
C GLU A 133 3.49 -2.38 18.38
N VAL A 134 2.38 -2.12 19.01
CA VAL A 134 1.36 -1.19 18.51
C VAL A 134 1.98 0.20 18.29
N GLY A 135 1.82 0.72 17.09
CA GLY A 135 2.47 1.95 16.64
C GLY A 135 3.70 1.73 15.77
N ASP A 136 4.24 0.53 15.70
CA ASP A 136 5.29 0.18 14.75
C ASP A 136 4.78 0.33 13.32
N VAL A 137 5.67 0.69 12.42
CA VAL A 137 5.35 0.96 11.01
C VAL A 137 6.22 0.10 10.10
N ARG A 138 5.65 -0.39 9.04
CA ARG A 138 6.38 -1.02 7.93
C ARG A 138 5.98 -0.43 6.60
N VAL A 139 6.92 -0.42 5.67
CA VAL A 139 6.75 0.15 4.34
C VAL A 139 7.17 -0.87 3.30
N SER A 140 6.36 -1.03 2.27
CA SER A 140 6.67 -1.78 1.07
C SER A 140 6.48 -0.92 -0.16
N PHE A 141 7.01 -1.38 -1.29
CA PHE A 141 6.92 -0.65 -2.55
C PHE A 141 6.37 -1.55 -3.65
N SER A 142 5.65 -0.93 -4.55
CA SER A 142 5.25 -1.53 -5.82
C SER A 142 5.47 -0.54 -6.94
N TYR A 143 5.59 -1.04 -8.15
CA TYR A 143 5.83 -0.22 -9.32
C TYR A 143 4.96 -0.66 -10.48
N ALA A 144 4.73 0.25 -11.41
CA ALA A 144 4.06 -0.02 -12.68
C ALA A 144 4.80 0.68 -13.83
N GLY A 145 4.91 0.01 -14.96
CA GLY A 145 5.53 0.56 -16.15
C GLY A 145 7.05 0.72 -16.07
N LEU A 146 7.79 -0.36 -15.87
CA LEU A 146 9.26 -0.34 -15.90
C LEU A 146 9.77 -0.09 -17.32
N SER A 147 10.68 0.88 -17.49
CA SER A 147 11.12 1.36 -18.81
C SER A 147 12.19 0.50 -19.48
N SER A 148 12.91 -0.31 -18.73
CA SER A 148 13.99 -1.16 -19.24
C SER A 148 14.16 -2.40 -18.39
N ASP A 149 14.82 -3.42 -18.96
CA ASP A 149 15.25 -4.58 -18.20
C ASP A 149 16.27 -4.16 -17.14
N ASP A 150 16.08 -4.63 -15.94
CA ASP A 150 16.98 -4.42 -14.83
C ASP A 150 17.30 -5.77 -14.19
N PRO A 151 18.60 -6.15 -14.07
CA PRO A 151 18.98 -7.45 -13.52
C PRO A 151 18.56 -7.65 -12.06
N ASP A 152 18.32 -6.56 -11.33
CA ASP A 152 17.93 -6.59 -9.93
C ASP A 152 16.41 -6.56 -9.73
N LEU A 153 15.67 -5.96 -10.67
CA LEU A 153 14.23 -5.76 -10.61
C LEU A 153 13.45 -6.70 -11.53
N GLY A 154 14.12 -7.27 -12.53
CA GLY A 154 13.53 -8.15 -13.53
C GLY A 154 13.31 -7.50 -14.89
N PRO A 155 12.58 -8.16 -15.79
CA PRO A 155 12.36 -7.68 -17.14
C PRO A 155 11.51 -6.40 -17.18
N ALA A 156 11.62 -5.67 -18.28
CA ALA A 156 10.76 -4.51 -18.54
C ALA A 156 9.28 -4.86 -18.40
N HIS A 157 8.53 -3.95 -17.82
CA HIS A 157 7.10 -4.11 -17.66
C HIS A 157 6.38 -3.73 -18.94
N VAL A 158 5.82 -4.72 -19.62
CA VAL A 158 5.06 -4.50 -20.85
C VAL A 158 3.68 -3.94 -20.50
N VAL A 159 3.38 -2.78 -21.08
CA VAL A 159 2.08 -2.13 -20.92
C VAL A 159 1.39 -2.08 -22.27
N THR A 160 0.14 -2.54 -22.33
CA THR A 160 -0.71 -2.41 -23.52
C THR A 160 -1.55 -1.15 -23.40
N VAL A 161 -1.44 -0.27 -24.37
CA VAL A 161 -2.18 0.99 -24.41
C VAL A 161 -3.07 1.02 -25.63
N ILE A 162 -4.38 1.24 -25.40
CA ILE A 162 -5.34 1.54 -26.47
C ILE A 162 -5.59 3.04 -26.43
N ALA A 163 -5.13 3.75 -27.44
CA ALA A 163 -5.11 5.20 -27.44
C ALA A 163 -5.39 5.78 -28.83
N ARG A 164 -5.75 7.07 -28.84
CA ARG A 164 -5.85 7.88 -30.04
C ARG A 164 -4.65 8.81 -30.12
N GLN A 165 -4.10 8.95 -31.31
CA GLN A 165 -3.00 9.89 -31.54
C GLN A 165 -3.54 11.32 -31.72
N ARG A 166 -2.87 12.26 -31.06
CA ARG A 166 -3.08 13.70 -31.23
C ARG A 166 -1.72 14.41 -31.32
N GLY A 167 -1.27 14.67 -32.55
CA GLY A 167 0.09 15.18 -32.75
C GLY A 167 1.15 14.16 -32.30
N ASP A 168 2.03 14.55 -31.41
CA ASP A 168 3.07 13.71 -30.77
C ASP A 168 2.59 13.04 -29.48
N GLN A 169 1.30 13.19 -29.13
CA GLN A 169 0.71 12.69 -27.91
C GLN A 169 -0.27 11.56 -28.15
N LEU A 170 -0.25 10.56 -27.27
CA LEU A 170 -1.28 9.55 -27.15
C LEU A 170 -2.26 9.96 -26.05
N ILE A 171 -3.55 9.96 -26.38
CA ILE A 171 -4.64 10.35 -25.49
C ILE A 171 -5.63 9.21 -25.30
N PRO A 172 -6.46 9.21 -24.22
CA PRO A 172 -7.46 8.19 -24.02
C PRO A 172 -8.42 8.08 -25.20
N PHE A 173 -8.76 6.84 -25.55
CA PHE A 173 -9.81 6.57 -26.51
C PHE A 173 -11.15 6.64 -25.79
N SER A 174 -11.99 7.59 -26.16
CA SER A 174 -13.36 7.68 -25.64
C SER A 174 -14.33 7.07 -26.66
N THR A 175 -14.98 5.98 -26.28
CA THR A 175 -16.18 5.54 -26.97
C THR A 175 -17.31 6.48 -26.53
N LYS A 176 -17.87 7.23 -27.48
CA LYS A 176 -19.13 7.90 -27.21
C LYS A 176 -20.18 6.83 -26.95
N SER A 177 -20.68 6.77 -25.73
CA SER A 177 -21.94 6.08 -25.43
C SER A 177 -23.12 6.91 -25.92
#